data_5ae46ddf8bb69c89e0f2be211a8ec8e3
#
_entry.id   5ae46ddf8bb69c89e0f2be211a8ec8e3
#
_cell.length_a   1.000
_cell.length_b   1.000
_cell.length_c   1.000
_cell.angle_alpha   90.00
_cell.angle_beta   90.00
_cell.angle_gamma   90.00
#
_symmetry.space_group_name_H-M   'P 1'
#
loop_
_entity.id
_entity.type
_entity.pdbx_description
1 polymer ?
#
loop_
_entity_poly.entity_id
_entity_poly.type
_entity_poly.pdbx_seq_one_letter_code
_entity_poly.pdbx_strand_id
1 'polypeptide(L)'
;MPFREPALSLRDILDGIDMIVRFVHGMDLEAFREDPKTVAAVERKLLLISEAAMRLGGDAERLCPGLPWHSIRGIGNWLRHRYDRVDVETVWNTIVDDLPPLRSGVLRALAPPG
;
A
#
# COMPACT_ATOMS: atom_id res chain seq x y z
N MET A 1 -17.64 -16.48 -12.78
CA MET A 1 -17.35 -15.46 -12.33
C MET A 1 -16.10 -15.28 -11.93
N PRO A 2 -15.63 -14.35 -12.16
CA PRO A 2 -14.28 -14.15 -11.97
C PRO A 2 -13.96 -13.43 -10.71
N PHE A 3 -13.94 -14.14 -9.64
CA PHE A 3 -13.28 -13.61 -8.47
C PHE A 3 -11.80 -13.71 -8.72
N ARG A 4 -11.08 -12.63 -8.48
CA ARG A 4 -9.63 -12.71 -8.50
C ARG A 4 -9.18 -13.61 -7.35
N GLU A 5 -8.25 -14.49 -7.66
CA GLU A 5 -7.64 -15.28 -6.62
C GLU A 5 -6.90 -14.36 -5.65
N PRO A 6 -6.96 -14.65 -4.34
CA PRO A 6 -6.26 -13.82 -3.35
C PRO A 6 -4.78 -13.60 -3.67
N ALA A 7 -4.11 -14.62 -4.22
CA ALA A 7 -2.69 -14.49 -4.56
C ALA A 7 -2.42 -13.36 -5.55
N LEU A 8 -3.34 -13.13 -6.51
CA LEU A 8 -3.18 -12.05 -7.49
C LEU A 8 -3.27 -10.68 -6.82
N SER A 9 -4.22 -10.51 -5.90
CA SER A 9 -4.34 -9.24 -5.17
C SER A 9 -3.17 -9.02 -4.22
N LEU A 10 -2.70 -10.07 -3.55
CA LEU A 10 -1.50 -9.98 -2.71
C LEU A 10 -0.28 -9.58 -3.54
N ARG A 11 -0.15 -10.13 -4.73
CA ARG A 11 0.97 -9.79 -5.62
C ARG A 11 0.87 -8.33 -6.09
N ASP A 12 -0.34 -7.84 -6.38
CA ASP A 12 -0.52 -6.43 -6.72
C ASP A 12 -0.09 -5.51 -5.59
N ILE A 13 -0.39 -5.90 -4.35
CA ILE A 13 0.05 -5.15 -3.17
C ILE A 13 1.59 -5.13 -3.12
N LEU A 14 2.21 -6.28 -3.25
CA LEU A 14 3.66 -6.40 -3.20
C LEU A 14 4.32 -5.54 -4.29
N ASP A 15 3.83 -5.63 -5.53
CA ASP A 15 4.36 -4.86 -6.65
C ASP A 15 4.22 -3.36 -6.38
N GLY A 16 3.08 -2.94 -5.85
CA GLY A 16 2.86 -1.53 -5.52
C GLY A 16 3.84 -1.02 -4.46
N ILE A 17 4.06 -1.83 -3.42
CA ILE A 17 5.01 -1.47 -2.37
C ILE A 17 6.43 -1.35 -2.95
N ASP A 18 6.83 -2.31 -3.77
CA ASP A 18 8.18 -2.32 -4.35
C ASP A 18 8.39 -1.12 -5.27
N MET A 19 7.37 -0.71 -6.00
CA MET A 19 7.45 0.51 -6.82
C MET A 19 7.62 1.75 -5.94
N ILE A 20 6.85 1.85 -4.85
CA ILE A 20 6.97 2.98 -3.93
C ILE A 20 8.38 3.05 -3.35
N VAL A 21 8.92 1.92 -2.92
CA VAL A 21 10.27 1.87 -2.36
C VAL A 21 11.29 2.42 -3.37
N ARG A 22 11.14 2.05 -4.64
CA ARG A 22 12.02 2.59 -5.69
C ARG A 22 11.84 4.08 -5.90
N PHE A 23 10.60 4.56 -5.89
CA PHE A 23 10.33 5.99 -6.11
C PHE A 23 10.96 6.87 -5.04
N VAL A 24 10.97 6.40 -3.79
CA VAL A 24 11.46 7.20 -2.66
C VAL A 24 12.87 6.85 -2.23
N HIS A 25 13.56 6.00 -2.99
CA HIS A 25 14.90 5.57 -2.64
C HIS A 25 15.82 6.78 -2.40
N GLY A 26 16.47 6.80 -1.25
CA GLY A 26 17.39 7.88 -0.90
C GLY A 26 16.73 9.15 -0.40
N MET A 27 15.41 9.21 -0.31
CA MET A 27 14.69 10.39 0.17
C MET A 27 14.44 10.34 1.66
N ASP A 28 14.41 11.53 2.27
CA ASP A 28 13.83 11.74 3.59
C ASP A 28 12.51 12.52 3.40
N LEU A 29 11.85 12.86 4.49
CA LEU A 29 10.56 13.59 4.42
C LEU A 29 10.69 14.90 3.65
N GLU A 30 11.77 15.65 3.89
CA GLU A 30 11.94 16.93 3.22
C GLU A 30 12.13 16.78 1.72
N ALA A 31 12.95 15.82 1.28
CA ALA A 31 13.14 15.56 -0.14
C ALA A 31 11.82 15.11 -0.78
N PHE A 32 11.05 14.27 -0.09
CA PHE A 32 9.76 13.81 -0.56
C PHE A 32 8.78 14.99 -0.70
N ARG A 33 8.72 15.83 0.34
CA ARG A 33 7.83 17.00 0.37
C ARG A 33 8.11 17.94 -0.81
N GLU A 34 9.37 18.07 -1.19
CA GLU A 34 9.80 18.97 -2.26
C GLU A 34 9.70 18.38 -3.67
N ASP A 35 9.20 17.13 -3.79
CA ASP A 35 9.10 16.45 -5.07
C ASP A 35 7.65 16.05 -5.37
N PRO A 36 6.83 17.01 -5.85
CA PRO A 36 5.42 16.74 -6.10
C PRO A 36 5.16 15.60 -7.09
N LYS A 37 6.07 15.40 -8.03
CA LYS A 37 5.93 14.31 -9.00
C LYS A 37 6.04 12.95 -8.32
N THR A 38 7.02 12.80 -7.43
CA THR A 38 7.17 11.56 -6.67
C THR A 38 5.99 11.37 -5.71
N VAL A 39 5.54 12.44 -5.05
CA VAL A 39 4.36 12.37 -4.17
C VAL A 39 3.16 11.83 -4.95
N ALA A 40 2.90 12.39 -6.14
CA ALA A 40 1.77 11.96 -6.97
C ALA A 40 1.90 10.48 -7.40
N ALA A 41 3.10 10.06 -7.75
CA ALA A 41 3.35 8.66 -8.13
C ALA A 41 3.10 7.72 -6.96
N VAL A 42 3.54 8.09 -5.76
CA VAL A 42 3.32 7.31 -4.54
C VAL A 42 1.83 7.23 -4.22
N GLU A 43 1.11 8.36 -4.30
CA GLU A 43 -0.33 8.38 -4.03
C GLU A 43 -1.07 7.42 -4.97
N ARG A 44 -0.69 7.40 -6.24
CA ARG A 44 -1.29 6.48 -7.21
C ARG A 44 -1.07 5.03 -6.81
N LYS A 45 0.13 4.69 -6.38
CA LYS A 45 0.44 3.32 -5.96
C LYS A 45 -0.27 2.96 -4.66
N LEU A 46 -0.38 3.89 -3.72
CA LEU A 46 -1.12 3.66 -2.50
C LEU A 46 -2.60 3.39 -2.79
N LEU A 47 -3.18 4.12 -3.75
CA LEU A 47 -4.56 3.87 -4.18
C LEU A 47 -4.71 2.45 -4.72
N LEU A 48 -3.79 2.00 -5.56
CA LEU A 48 -3.84 0.64 -6.11
C LEU A 48 -3.69 -0.42 -5.02
N ILE A 49 -2.83 -0.19 -4.03
CA ILE A 49 -2.67 -1.08 -2.88
C ILE A 49 -3.98 -1.16 -2.10
N SER A 50 -4.60 -0.02 -1.83
CA SER A 50 -5.88 0.04 -1.13
C SER A 50 -6.96 -0.73 -1.88
N GLU A 51 -7.03 -0.56 -3.20
CA GLU A 51 -8.02 -1.27 -4.03
C GLU A 51 -7.78 -2.78 -3.99
N ALA A 52 -6.54 -3.23 -4.03
CA ALA A 52 -6.22 -4.65 -3.92
C ALA A 52 -6.63 -5.19 -2.55
N ALA A 53 -6.40 -4.43 -1.49
CA ALA A 53 -6.83 -4.82 -0.15
C ALA A 53 -8.35 -4.93 -0.05
N MET A 54 -9.07 -4.03 -0.71
CA MET A 54 -10.54 -4.10 -0.76
C MET A 54 -11.02 -5.34 -1.51
N ARG A 55 -10.36 -5.70 -2.61
CA ARG A 55 -10.71 -6.92 -3.35
C ARG A 55 -10.49 -8.19 -2.51
N LEU A 56 -9.48 -8.19 -1.66
CA LEU A 56 -9.23 -9.32 -0.76
C LEU A 56 -10.36 -9.50 0.26
N GLY A 57 -10.99 -8.39 0.69
CA GLY A 57 -12.02 -8.47 1.72
C GLY A 57 -11.53 -9.22 2.95
N GLY A 58 -12.36 -10.12 3.49
CA GLY A 58 -12.00 -10.90 4.69
C GLY A 58 -10.82 -11.83 4.50
N ASP A 59 -10.47 -12.16 3.27
CA ASP A 59 -9.29 -13.00 3.01
C ASP A 59 -8.01 -12.31 3.44
N ALA A 60 -7.97 -10.96 3.46
CA ALA A 60 -6.80 -10.24 3.91
C ALA A 60 -6.46 -10.60 5.35
N GLU A 61 -7.44 -10.51 6.25
CA GLU A 61 -7.24 -10.84 7.67
C GLU A 61 -6.96 -12.32 7.86
N ARG A 62 -7.58 -13.17 7.06
CA ARG A 62 -7.40 -14.63 7.17
C ARG A 62 -6.00 -15.05 6.75
N LEU A 63 -5.51 -14.49 5.64
CA LEU A 63 -4.21 -14.88 5.08
C LEU A 63 -3.04 -14.16 5.74
N CYS A 64 -3.26 -12.94 6.17
CA CYS A 64 -2.22 -12.10 6.77
C CYS A 64 -2.76 -11.44 8.04
N PRO A 65 -2.91 -12.20 9.11
CA PRO A 65 -3.45 -11.65 10.35
C PRO A 65 -2.48 -10.67 11.01
N GLY A 66 -3.02 -9.74 11.78
CA GLY A 66 -2.20 -8.81 12.56
C GLY A 66 -1.67 -7.62 11.80
N LEU A 67 -2.08 -7.44 10.55
CA LEU A 67 -1.66 -6.29 9.75
C LEU A 67 -2.74 -5.19 9.77
N PRO A 68 -2.36 -3.94 9.48
CA PRO A 68 -3.30 -2.82 9.58
C PRO A 68 -4.24 -2.73 8.37
N TRP A 69 -5.01 -3.78 8.10
CA TRP A 69 -5.86 -3.86 6.92
C TRP A 69 -6.93 -2.77 6.87
N HIS A 70 -7.51 -2.42 8.03
CA HIS A 70 -8.50 -1.36 8.07
C HIS A 70 -7.90 -0.04 7.58
N SER A 71 -6.72 0.29 8.05
CA SER A 71 -6.01 1.51 7.62
C SER A 71 -5.63 1.45 6.15
N ILE A 72 -5.17 0.30 5.69
CA ILE A 72 -4.79 0.12 4.28
C ILE A 72 -5.99 0.32 3.37
N ARG A 73 -7.14 -0.28 3.69
CA ARG A 73 -8.37 -0.07 2.91
C ARG A 73 -8.81 1.38 2.94
N GLY A 74 -8.63 2.05 4.07
CA GLY A 74 -9.02 3.44 4.24
C GLY A 74 -8.21 4.43 3.42
N ILE A 75 -7.00 4.06 3.02
CA ILE A 75 -6.13 4.95 2.24
C ILE A 75 -6.82 5.44 0.96
N GLY A 76 -7.45 4.53 0.21
CA GLY A 76 -8.11 4.91 -1.03
C GLY A 76 -9.22 5.92 -0.81
N ASN A 77 -10.05 5.70 0.21
CA ASN A 77 -11.11 6.63 0.57
C ASN A 77 -10.54 8.01 0.95
N TRP A 78 -9.53 8.00 1.77
CA TRP A 78 -8.84 9.19 2.24
C TRP A 78 -8.23 9.97 1.06
N LEU A 79 -7.56 9.31 0.12
CA LEU A 79 -6.98 9.94 -1.06
C LEU A 79 -8.05 10.52 -1.98
N ARG A 80 -9.18 9.82 -2.16
CA ARG A 80 -10.24 10.27 -3.06
C ARG A 80 -11.02 11.46 -2.52
N HIS A 81 -11.10 11.63 -1.20
CA HIS A 81 -11.94 12.65 -0.59
C HIS A 81 -11.18 13.88 -0.08
N ARG A 82 -9.88 13.97 -0.34
CA ARG A 82 -9.09 15.13 0.04
C ARG A 82 -8.51 15.78 -1.21
N TYR A 83 -9.37 16.44 -1.94
CA TYR A 83 -9.04 16.98 -3.24
C TYR A 83 -8.00 18.08 -3.20
N ASP A 84 -8.09 18.95 -2.21
CA ASP A 84 -7.33 20.18 -2.19
C ASP A 84 -6.00 20.00 -1.50
N ARG A 85 -5.87 18.97 -0.68
CA ARG A 85 -4.66 18.82 0.09
C ARG A 85 -4.54 17.42 0.66
N VAL A 86 -3.58 16.70 0.19
CA VAL A 86 -3.14 15.47 0.84
C VAL A 86 -1.99 15.84 1.75
N ASP A 87 -2.04 15.41 3.01
CA ASP A 87 -0.98 15.65 3.95
C ASP A 87 0.22 14.77 3.59
N VAL A 88 1.24 15.40 3.04
CA VAL A 88 2.46 14.72 2.58
C VAL A 88 3.12 13.95 3.71
N GLU A 89 3.10 14.51 4.92
CA GLU A 89 3.67 13.84 6.08
C GLU A 89 2.93 12.55 6.42
N THR A 90 1.59 12.56 6.32
CA THR A 90 0.79 11.35 6.53
C THR A 90 1.12 10.28 5.47
N VAL A 91 1.28 10.69 4.22
CA VAL A 91 1.70 9.77 3.16
C VAL A 91 3.07 9.17 3.48
N TRP A 92 4.02 10.01 3.89
CA TRP A 92 5.35 9.57 4.24
C TRP A 92 5.34 8.59 5.41
N ASN A 93 4.55 8.88 6.45
CA ASN A 93 4.44 7.99 7.60
C ASN A 93 3.85 6.63 7.21
N THR A 94 2.91 6.61 6.26
CA THR A 94 2.37 5.36 5.73
C THR A 94 3.49 4.53 5.08
N ILE A 95 4.35 5.18 4.28
CA ILE A 95 5.46 4.49 3.63
C ILE A 95 6.42 3.90 4.65
N VAL A 96 6.74 4.67 5.69
CA VAL A 96 7.76 4.28 6.67
C VAL A 96 7.24 3.26 7.68
N ASP A 97 5.98 3.45 8.13
CA ASP A 97 5.45 2.68 9.25
C ASP A 97 4.58 1.50 8.82
N ASP A 98 3.75 1.67 7.78
CA ASP A 98 2.74 0.67 7.44
C ASP A 98 3.20 -0.30 6.35
N LEU A 99 3.95 0.18 5.37
CA LEU A 99 4.32 -0.65 4.23
C LEU A 99 5.31 -1.77 4.57
N PRO A 100 6.34 -1.55 5.42
CA PRO A 100 7.27 -2.63 5.72
C PRO A 100 6.62 -3.86 6.38
N PRO A 101 5.78 -3.72 7.42
CA PRO A 101 5.11 -4.90 7.97
C PRO A 101 4.12 -5.52 6.99
N LEU A 102 3.44 -4.70 6.18
CA LEU A 102 2.54 -5.21 5.15
C LEU A 102 3.31 -6.06 4.13
N ARG A 103 4.45 -5.56 3.67
CA ARG A 103 5.30 -6.28 2.72
C ARG A 103 5.72 -7.63 3.28
N SER A 104 6.20 -7.64 4.52
CA SER A 104 6.64 -8.88 5.17
C SER A 104 5.51 -9.90 5.28
N GLY A 105 4.32 -9.43 5.67
CA GLY A 105 3.15 -10.31 5.81
C GLY A 105 2.70 -10.88 4.48
N VAL A 106 2.69 -10.05 3.43
CA VAL A 106 2.30 -10.49 2.10
C VAL A 106 3.30 -11.51 1.55
N LEU A 107 4.59 -11.27 1.75
CA LEU A 107 5.62 -12.23 1.31
C LEU A 107 5.44 -13.58 1.99
N ARG A 108 5.15 -13.59 3.30
CA ARG A 108 4.90 -14.85 4.01
C ARG A 108 3.69 -15.59 3.44
N ALA A 109 2.63 -14.84 3.12
CA ALA A 109 1.41 -15.45 2.58
C ALA A 109 1.60 -16.00 1.18
N LEU A 110 2.51 -15.40 0.40
CA LEU A 110 2.80 -15.85 -0.96
C LEU A 110 3.86 -16.95 -1.02
N ALA A 111 4.57 -17.18 0.09
CA ALA A 111 5.63 -18.19 0.10
C ALA A 111 5.03 -19.58 -0.05
N PRO A 112 5.72 -20.50 -0.75
CA PRO A 112 5.22 -21.85 -0.85
C PRO A 112 5.23 -22.52 0.52
N PRO A 113 4.26 -23.43 0.76
CA PRO A 113 4.21 -24.16 2.02
C PRO A 113 5.41 -25.10 2.15
N GLY A 114 5.86 -25.28 3.35
CA GLY A 114 6.96 -26.18 3.60
C GLY A 114 8.12 -25.57 4.25
#